data_951f6801a27e54b4c47757e557bad334
#
_entry.id   951f6801a27e54b4c47757e557bad334
#
_cell.length_a   1.000
_cell.length_b   1.000
_cell.length_c   1.000
_cell.angle_alpha   90.00
_cell.angle_beta   90.00
_cell.angle_gamma   90.00
#
_symmetry.space_group_name_H-M   'P 1'
#
loop_
_entity.id
_entity.type
_entity.pdbx_description
1 polymer ?
#
loop_
_entity_poly.entity_id
_entity_poly.type
_entity_poly.pdbx_seq_one_letter_code
_entity_poly.pdbx_strand_id
1 'polypeptide(L)'
;MPRRRYDRTRRELQARQTRDQILDTVIAALAKQQELSVPALAKGARVSVSTVYRYFPTRDALMDATQEAIGARLRRPSWPESAEDLSVRVDDRYAWFEANGVLIRAILSSLLGREVLASVQRRREQAIRRSMASRVSHLDDARALAVIAIVSMLDDAHTWRQLRDVWRVPQADAMWGARWALKTLLVQLAQEQDVGSRSRPRNRRRS
;
A
#
# COMPACT_ATOMS: atom_id res chain seq x y z
N MET A 1 -4.10 -46.57 0.85
CA MET A 1 -4.11 -45.24 1.50
C MET A 1 -4.07 -44.02 0.56
N PRO A 2 -4.30 -44.06 -0.78
CA PRO A 2 -4.22 -42.88 -1.66
C PRO A 2 -5.52 -42.03 -1.70
N ARG A 3 -6.71 -42.61 -1.49
CA ARG A 3 -8.00 -41.86 -1.60
C ARG A 3 -8.15 -40.66 -0.65
N ARG A 4 -7.74 -40.78 0.61
CA ARG A 4 -7.88 -39.68 1.61
C ARG A 4 -7.02 -38.44 1.26
N ARG A 5 -5.83 -38.61 0.67
CA ARG A 5 -4.95 -37.54 0.26
C ARG A 5 -5.49 -36.76 -0.96
N TYR A 6 -6.06 -37.49 -1.93
CA TYR A 6 -6.70 -36.95 -3.12
C TYR A 6 -7.95 -36.11 -2.78
N ASP A 7 -8.82 -36.61 -1.89
CA ASP A 7 -10.00 -35.89 -1.46
C ASP A 7 -9.68 -34.61 -0.69
N ARG A 8 -8.59 -34.59 0.10
CA ARG A 8 -8.11 -33.38 0.79
C ARG A 8 -7.62 -32.32 -0.17
N THR A 9 -6.81 -32.72 -1.14
CA THR A 9 -6.28 -31.78 -2.16
C THR A 9 -7.40 -31.17 -2.99
N ARG A 10 -8.41 -31.96 -3.37
CA ARG A 10 -9.58 -31.47 -4.11
C ARG A 10 -10.40 -30.47 -3.30
N ARG A 11 -10.63 -30.74 -2.02
CA ARG A 11 -11.35 -29.81 -1.11
C ARG A 11 -10.59 -28.51 -0.93
N GLU A 12 -9.28 -28.57 -0.76
CA GLU A 12 -8.43 -27.40 -0.62
C GLU A 12 -8.44 -26.54 -1.90
N LEU A 13 -8.39 -27.17 -3.08
CA LEU A 13 -8.48 -26.47 -4.36
C LEU A 13 -9.84 -25.78 -4.52
N GLN A 14 -10.93 -26.49 -4.22
CA GLN A 14 -12.28 -25.93 -4.29
C GLN A 14 -12.49 -24.78 -3.29
N ALA A 15 -11.91 -24.88 -2.11
CA ALA A 15 -11.93 -23.80 -1.12
C ALA A 15 -11.20 -22.57 -1.62
N ARG A 16 -10.01 -22.71 -2.22
CA ARG A 16 -9.27 -21.60 -2.85
C ARG A 16 -10.08 -20.96 -3.98
N GLN A 17 -10.64 -21.76 -4.88
CA GLN A 17 -11.47 -21.26 -5.99
C GLN A 17 -12.67 -20.45 -5.49
N THR A 18 -13.37 -20.94 -4.46
CA THR A 18 -14.49 -20.21 -3.86
C THR A 18 -14.04 -18.88 -3.23
N ARG A 19 -12.92 -18.90 -2.51
CA ARG A 19 -12.33 -17.69 -1.93
C ARG A 19 -11.98 -16.66 -3.02
N ASP A 20 -11.37 -17.12 -4.09
CA ASP A 20 -10.96 -16.25 -5.21
C ASP A 20 -12.17 -15.67 -5.94
N GLN A 21 -13.24 -16.44 -6.16
CA GLN A 21 -14.50 -15.95 -6.75
C GLN A 21 -15.13 -14.83 -5.91
N ILE A 22 -15.11 -14.93 -4.59
CA ILE A 22 -15.60 -13.87 -3.70
C ILE A 22 -14.74 -12.60 -3.89
N LEU A 23 -13.42 -12.72 -3.87
CA LEU A 23 -12.50 -11.59 -4.06
C LEU A 23 -12.62 -10.97 -5.46
N ASP A 24 -12.78 -11.77 -6.50
CA ASP A 24 -13.02 -11.30 -7.87
C ASP A 24 -14.27 -10.44 -7.97
N THR A 25 -15.33 -10.84 -7.25
CA THR A 25 -16.58 -10.07 -7.21
C THR A 25 -16.39 -8.72 -6.55
N VAL A 26 -15.61 -8.65 -5.45
CA VAL A 26 -15.29 -7.36 -4.81
C VAL A 26 -14.45 -6.47 -5.74
N ILE A 27 -13.43 -7.03 -6.39
CA ILE A 27 -12.56 -6.28 -7.32
C ILE A 27 -13.35 -5.78 -8.53
N ALA A 28 -14.28 -6.59 -9.05
CA ALA A 28 -15.17 -6.16 -10.14
C ALA A 28 -16.12 -5.02 -9.72
N ALA A 29 -16.64 -5.06 -8.49
CA ALA A 29 -17.46 -3.98 -7.93
C ALA A 29 -16.65 -2.69 -7.74
N LEU A 30 -15.41 -2.80 -7.25
CA LEU A 30 -14.47 -1.66 -7.17
C LEU A 30 -14.23 -1.01 -8.53
N ALA A 31 -13.93 -1.81 -9.56
CA ALA A 31 -13.68 -1.30 -10.90
C ALA A 31 -14.89 -0.56 -11.49
N LYS A 32 -16.10 -0.96 -11.08
CA LYS A 32 -17.37 -0.33 -11.50
C LYS A 32 -17.84 0.77 -10.55
N GLN A 33 -17.07 1.07 -9.49
CA GLN A 33 -17.42 2.02 -8.43
C GLN A 33 -18.79 1.74 -7.79
N GLN A 34 -19.15 0.47 -7.66
CA GLN A 34 -20.43 0.04 -7.10
C GLN A 34 -20.29 -0.21 -5.60
N GLU A 35 -21.34 0.16 -4.86
CA GLU A 35 -21.47 -0.30 -3.48
C GLU A 35 -21.74 -1.81 -3.43
N LEU A 36 -21.20 -2.47 -2.41
CA LEU A 36 -21.28 -3.91 -2.31
C LEU A 36 -21.76 -4.33 -0.93
N SER A 37 -23.02 -4.75 -0.85
CA SER A 37 -23.57 -5.45 0.33
C SER A 37 -23.17 -6.93 0.31
N VAL A 38 -23.18 -7.58 1.50
CA VAL A 38 -22.87 -9.02 1.58
C VAL A 38 -23.84 -9.89 0.77
N PRO A 39 -25.16 -9.61 0.73
CA PRO A 39 -26.07 -10.34 -0.17
C PRO A 39 -25.73 -10.15 -1.65
N ALA A 40 -25.39 -8.94 -2.09
CA ALA A 40 -24.98 -8.69 -3.46
C ALA A 40 -23.67 -9.41 -3.81
N LEU A 41 -22.70 -9.40 -2.89
CA LEU A 41 -21.45 -10.15 -3.01
C LEU A 41 -21.71 -11.65 -3.16
N ALA A 42 -22.53 -12.24 -2.29
CA ALA A 42 -22.86 -13.65 -2.33
C ALA A 42 -23.51 -14.04 -3.67
N LYS A 43 -24.48 -13.24 -4.14
CA LYS A 43 -25.11 -13.40 -5.45
C LYS A 43 -24.10 -13.32 -6.60
N GLY A 44 -23.24 -12.31 -6.61
CA GLY A 44 -22.21 -12.11 -7.63
C GLY A 44 -21.18 -13.23 -7.69
N ALA A 45 -20.75 -13.72 -6.52
CA ALA A 45 -19.83 -14.83 -6.36
C ALA A 45 -20.48 -16.22 -6.50
N ARG A 46 -21.83 -16.29 -6.70
CA ARG A 46 -22.61 -17.54 -6.80
C ARG A 46 -22.44 -18.46 -5.59
N VAL A 47 -22.42 -17.89 -4.40
CA VAL A 47 -22.31 -18.60 -3.12
C VAL A 47 -23.41 -18.15 -2.17
N SER A 48 -23.59 -18.85 -1.04
CA SER A 48 -24.50 -18.40 0.02
C SER A 48 -23.86 -17.31 0.88
N VAL A 49 -24.68 -16.47 1.52
CA VAL A 49 -24.22 -15.47 2.51
C VAL A 49 -23.42 -16.14 3.64
N SER A 50 -23.85 -17.31 4.11
CA SER A 50 -23.12 -18.08 5.13
C SER A 50 -21.75 -18.54 4.63
N THR A 51 -21.62 -18.83 3.32
CA THR A 51 -20.32 -19.13 2.72
C THR A 51 -19.40 -17.93 2.74
N VAL A 52 -19.89 -16.72 2.42
CA VAL A 52 -19.07 -15.50 2.53
C VAL A 52 -18.54 -15.33 3.95
N TYR A 53 -19.39 -15.42 4.97
CA TYR A 53 -18.97 -15.29 6.38
C TYR A 53 -18.02 -16.39 6.84
N ARG A 54 -18.12 -17.58 6.30
CA ARG A 54 -17.17 -18.67 6.60
C ARG A 54 -15.76 -18.36 6.11
N TYR A 55 -15.59 -17.70 4.95
CA TYR A 55 -14.29 -17.31 4.42
C TYR A 55 -13.79 -15.98 4.96
N PHE A 56 -14.70 -15.07 5.23
CA PHE A 56 -14.42 -13.70 5.68
C PHE A 56 -15.38 -13.34 6.81
N PRO A 57 -15.02 -13.69 8.07
CA PRO A 57 -15.90 -13.51 9.23
C PRO A 57 -16.29 -12.05 9.49
N THR A 58 -15.44 -11.10 9.08
CA THR A 58 -15.66 -9.69 9.25
C THR A 58 -15.47 -8.96 7.91
N ARG A 59 -16.04 -7.73 7.82
CA ARG A 59 -15.82 -6.86 6.66
C ARG A 59 -14.35 -6.48 6.51
N ASP A 60 -13.65 -6.22 7.62
CA ASP A 60 -12.21 -5.91 7.62
C ASP A 60 -11.39 -7.07 7.05
N ALA A 61 -11.67 -8.31 7.46
CA ALA A 61 -11.01 -9.50 6.91
C ALA A 61 -11.22 -9.64 5.39
N LEU A 62 -12.41 -9.27 4.89
CA LEU A 62 -12.70 -9.24 3.45
C LEU A 62 -11.89 -8.14 2.75
N MET A 63 -11.82 -6.93 3.32
CA MET A 63 -11.08 -5.80 2.74
C MET A 63 -9.57 -6.08 2.73
N ASP A 64 -9.02 -6.61 3.82
CA ASP A 64 -7.62 -7.03 3.91
C ASP A 64 -7.26 -8.07 2.83
N ALA A 65 -8.10 -9.10 2.70
CA ALA A 65 -7.89 -10.14 1.69
C ALA A 65 -8.05 -9.60 0.25
N THR A 66 -8.98 -8.66 0.04
CA THR A 66 -9.16 -8.00 -1.27
C THR A 66 -7.92 -7.19 -1.64
N GLN A 67 -7.37 -6.44 -0.70
CA GLN A 67 -6.15 -5.66 -0.90
C GLN A 67 -4.92 -6.54 -1.19
N GLU A 68 -4.80 -7.68 -0.50
CA GLU A 68 -3.76 -8.66 -0.77
C GLU A 68 -3.91 -9.27 -2.18
N ALA A 69 -5.14 -9.62 -2.56
CA ALA A 69 -5.44 -10.16 -3.89
C ALA A 69 -5.13 -9.16 -5.01
N ILE A 70 -5.49 -7.87 -4.83
CA ILE A 70 -5.14 -6.79 -5.76
C ILE A 70 -3.62 -6.69 -5.87
N GLY A 71 -2.92 -6.62 -4.74
CA GLY A 71 -1.46 -6.52 -4.70
C GLY A 71 -0.76 -7.67 -5.41
N ALA A 72 -1.18 -8.90 -5.16
CA ALA A 72 -0.61 -10.09 -5.78
C ALA A 72 -0.90 -10.16 -7.30
N ARG A 73 -2.14 -9.93 -7.72
CA ARG A 73 -2.56 -10.01 -9.13
C ARG A 73 -1.93 -8.95 -10.00
N LEU A 74 -1.82 -7.73 -9.46
CA LEU A 74 -1.25 -6.59 -10.17
C LEU A 74 0.26 -6.44 -9.92
N ARG A 75 0.90 -7.38 -9.27
CA ARG A 75 2.35 -7.37 -8.97
C ARG A 75 2.80 -6.05 -8.34
N ARG A 76 2.07 -5.63 -7.29
CA ARG A 76 2.41 -4.39 -6.58
C ARG A 76 3.87 -4.43 -6.11
N PRO A 77 4.66 -3.36 -6.31
CA PRO A 77 6.01 -3.26 -5.78
C PRO A 77 6.04 -3.47 -4.25
N SER A 78 7.07 -4.12 -3.74
CA SER A 78 7.26 -4.33 -2.30
C SER A 78 7.32 -3.01 -1.55
N TRP A 79 7.10 -3.06 -0.24
CA TRP A 79 7.27 -1.90 0.62
C TRP A 79 8.75 -1.56 0.75
N PRO A 80 9.10 -0.27 0.98
CA PRO A 80 10.50 0.13 1.16
C PRO A 80 11.06 -0.46 2.44
N GLU A 81 12.33 -0.86 2.39
CA GLU A 81 13.07 -1.40 3.53
C GLU A 81 14.01 -0.37 4.15
N SER A 82 14.47 0.62 3.36
CA SER A 82 15.32 1.73 3.79
C SER A 82 14.85 3.07 3.19
N ALA A 83 15.42 4.16 3.67
CA ALA A 83 15.15 5.49 3.11
C ALA A 83 15.66 5.61 1.66
N GLU A 84 16.81 5.01 1.36
CA GLU A 84 17.40 5.00 0.01
C GLU A 84 16.49 4.23 -0.95
N ASP A 85 15.95 3.10 -0.48
CA ASP A 85 15.02 2.27 -1.23
C ASP A 85 13.74 3.03 -1.63
N LEU A 86 13.23 3.92 -0.77
CA LEU A 86 12.11 4.80 -1.09
C LEU A 86 12.35 5.62 -2.37
N SER A 87 13.52 6.23 -2.50
CA SER A 87 13.84 7.10 -3.64
C SER A 87 14.07 6.32 -4.95
N VAL A 88 14.40 5.03 -4.87
CA VAL A 88 14.56 4.14 -6.03
C VAL A 88 13.22 3.56 -6.45
N ARG A 89 12.44 3.08 -5.48
CA ARG A 89 11.17 2.38 -5.74
C ARG A 89 10.00 3.28 -6.10
N VAL A 90 10.12 4.60 -5.91
CA VAL A 90 9.05 5.52 -6.31
C VAL A 90 8.76 5.44 -7.81
N ASP A 91 9.75 5.19 -8.63
CA ASP A 91 9.57 5.01 -10.08
C ASP A 91 8.73 3.75 -10.37
N ASP A 92 9.07 2.61 -9.76
CA ASP A 92 8.32 1.36 -9.89
C ASP A 92 6.88 1.54 -9.38
N ARG A 93 6.71 2.31 -8.29
CA ARG A 93 5.41 2.61 -7.70
C ARG A 93 4.53 3.44 -8.65
N TYR A 94 5.08 4.50 -9.22
CA TYR A 94 4.35 5.35 -10.16
C TYR A 94 4.08 4.62 -11.48
N ALA A 95 5.01 3.84 -11.98
CA ALA A 95 4.79 2.97 -13.14
C ALA A 95 3.66 1.95 -12.89
N TRP A 96 3.61 1.39 -11.67
CA TRP A 96 2.54 0.50 -11.26
C TRP A 96 1.17 1.20 -11.18
N PHE A 97 1.11 2.44 -10.63
CA PHE A 97 -0.11 3.25 -10.63
C PHE A 97 -0.58 3.54 -12.04
N GLU A 98 0.31 3.89 -12.94
CA GLU A 98 -0.02 4.18 -14.34
C GLU A 98 -0.56 2.93 -15.07
N ALA A 99 0.13 1.80 -14.95
CA ALA A 99 -0.29 0.54 -15.57
C ALA A 99 -1.67 0.06 -15.08
N ASN A 100 -2.06 0.44 -13.86
CA ASN A 100 -3.32 0.03 -13.23
C ASN A 100 -4.28 1.21 -13.00
N GLY A 101 -4.08 2.30 -13.75
CA GLY A 101 -4.69 3.61 -13.48
C GLY A 101 -6.22 3.62 -13.41
N VAL A 102 -6.90 2.80 -14.21
CA VAL A 102 -8.37 2.70 -14.18
C VAL A 102 -8.84 2.16 -12.82
N LEU A 103 -8.29 1.05 -12.35
CA LEU A 103 -8.66 0.46 -11.06
C LEU A 103 -8.23 1.35 -9.89
N ILE A 104 -7.03 1.93 -9.94
CA ILE A 104 -6.54 2.82 -8.89
C ILE A 104 -7.45 4.04 -8.74
N ARG A 105 -7.85 4.69 -9.83
CA ARG A 105 -8.80 5.81 -9.78
C ARG A 105 -10.16 5.41 -9.23
N ALA A 106 -10.68 4.24 -9.61
CA ALA A 106 -11.92 3.70 -9.10
C ALA A 106 -11.85 3.46 -7.57
N ILE A 107 -10.75 2.88 -7.09
CA ILE A 107 -10.49 2.70 -5.65
C ILE A 107 -10.46 4.05 -4.94
N LEU A 108 -9.72 5.04 -5.47
CA LEU A 108 -9.58 6.37 -4.85
C LEU A 108 -10.89 7.18 -4.83
N SER A 109 -11.89 6.82 -5.65
CA SER A 109 -13.12 7.59 -5.83
C SER A 109 -14.36 6.95 -5.18
N SER A 110 -14.30 5.71 -4.68
CA SER A 110 -15.45 4.99 -4.15
C SER A 110 -15.40 4.76 -2.64
N LEU A 111 -16.57 4.60 -2.01
CA LEU A 111 -16.68 4.23 -0.58
C LEU A 111 -16.02 2.89 -0.31
N LEU A 112 -16.33 1.88 -1.12
CA LEU A 112 -15.72 0.55 -1.03
C LEU A 112 -14.19 0.62 -1.17
N GLY A 113 -13.70 1.47 -2.07
CA GLY A 113 -12.27 1.69 -2.25
C GLY A 113 -11.59 2.31 -1.04
N ARG A 114 -12.26 3.22 -0.32
CA ARG A 114 -11.73 3.78 0.95
C ARG A 114 -11.56 2.70 2.02
N GLU A 115 -12.49 1.76 2.12
CA GLU A 115 -12.36 0.63 3.06
C GLU A 115 -11.17 -0.25 2.71
N VAL A 116 -10.98 -0.57 1.42
CA VAL A 116 -9.83 -1.34 0.93
C VAL A 116 -8.52 -0.59 1.18
N LEU A 117 -8.48 0.73 0.99
CA LEU A 117 -7.29 1.54 1.26
C LEU A 117 -6.96 1.63 2.74
N ALA A 118 -7.97 1.70 3.63
CA ALA A 118 -7.74 1.76 5.08
C ALA A 118 -6.98 0.52 5.59
N SER A 119 -7.20 -0.64 4.98
CA SER A 119 -6.51 -1.88 5.33
C SER A 119 -5.02 -1.84 4.98
N VAL A 120 -4.66 -1.22 3.85
CA VAL A 120 -3.26 -1.12 3.42
C VAL A 120 -2.51 0.03 4.07
N GLN A 121 -3.23 1.08 4.44
CA GLN A 121 -2.63 2.31 4.97
C GLN A 121 -1.78 2.05 6.21
N ARG A 122 -2.27 1.24 7.15
CA ARG A 122 -1.52 0.89 8.37
C ARG A 122 -0.20 0.17 8.06
N ARG A 123 -0.23 -0.81 7.13
CA ARG A 123 0.98 -1.57 6.73
C ARG A 123 1.99 -0.67 6.01
N ARG A 124 1.50 0.19 5.13
CA ARG A 124 2.31 1.17 4.41
C ARG A 124 2.96 2.17 5.36
N GLU A 125 2.18 2.75 6.26
CA GLU A 125 2.68 3.67 7.28
C GLU A 125 3.78 3.04 8.13
N GLN A 126 3.58 1.82 8.61
CA GLN A 126 4.59 1.08 9.37
C GLN A 126 5.87 0.82 8.57
N ALA A 127 5.75 0.50 7.28
CA ALA A 127 6.92 0.28 6.42
C ALA A 127 7.71 1.59 6.22
N ILE A 128 7.04 2.70 5.93
CA ILE A 128 7.69 4.01 5.75
C ILE A 128 8.30 4.49 7.07
N ARG A 129 7.61 4.35 8.20
CA ARG A 129 8.17 4.70 9.52
C ARG A 129 9.46 3.93 9.81
N ARG A 130 9.47 2.62 9.55
CA ARG A 130 10.67 1.79 9.73
C ARG A 130 11.80 2.20 8.81
N SER A 131 11.51 2.43 7.52
CA SER A 131 12.52 2.82 6.55
C SER A 131 13.14 4.20 6.85
N MET A 132 12.36 5.11 7.45
CA MET A 132 12.81 6.47 7.78
C MET A 132 13.41 6.61 9.18
N ALA A 133 13.31 5.61 10.05
CA ALA A 133 13.64 5.72 11.47
C ALA A 133 15.04 6.29 11.74
N SER A 134 16.07 5.82 11.03
CA SER A 134 17.43 6.30 11.16
C SER A 134 17.61 7.74 10.67
N ARG A 135 16.90 8.11 9.60
CA ARG A 135 17.02 9.43 8.95
C ARG A 135 16.38 10.55 9.76
N VAL A 136 15.38 10.26 10.57
CA VAL A 136 14.66 11.24 11.39
C VAL A 136 15.05 11.21 12.87
N SER A 137 16.00 10.35 13.26
CA SER A 137 16.38 10.10 14.67
C SER A 137 16.96 11.32 15.40
N HIS A 138 17.38 12.33 14.67
CA HIS A 138 17.92 13.59 15.21
C HIS A 138 16.84 14.67 15.42
N LEU A 139 15.63 14.44 14.92
CA LEU A 139 14.47 15.34 15.04
C LEU A 139 13.67 15.01 16.30
N ASP A 140 12.90 15.98 16.78
CA ASP A 140 11.83 15.71 17.75
C ASP A 140 10.67 14.94 17.10
N ASP A 141 9.81 14.34 17.92
CA ASP A 141 8.72 13.47 17.47
C ASP A 141 7.76 14.15 16.48
N ALA A 142 7.45 15.43 16.69
CA ALA A 142 6.52 16.17 15.84
C ALA A 142 7.12 16.42 14.44
N ARG A 143 8.39 16.84 14.39
CA ARG A 143 9.11 17.04 13.13
C ARG A 143 9.37 15.74 12.40
N ALA A 144 9.78 14.69 13.14
CA ALA A 144 9.95 13.35 12.59
C ALA A 144 8.64 12.85 11.94
N LEU A 145 7.50 13.01 12.62
CA LEU A 145 6.19 12.66 12.09
C LEU A 145 5.85 13.46 10.83
N ALA A 146 6.10 14.77 10.83
CA ALA A 146 5.82 15.63 9.66
C ALA A 146 6.65 15.21 8.44
N VAL A 147 7.94 14.92 8.61
CA VAL A 147 8.80 14.43 7.52
C VAL A 147 8.32 13.10 6.99
N ILE A 148 8.02 12.14 7.87
CA ILE A 148 7.50 10.81 7.48
C ILE A 148 6.17 10.95 6.70
N ALA A 149 5.28 11.84 7.13
CA ALA A 149 4.01 12.09 6.45
C ALA A 149 4.23 12.64 5.03
N ILE A 150 5.12 13.62 4.85
CA ILE A 150 5.45 14.18 3.53
C ILE A 150 6.07 13.13 2.62
N VAL A 151 7.04 12.35 3.11
CA VAL A 151 7.63 11.23 2.36
C VAL A 151 6.56 10.22 1.96
N SER A 152 5.63 9.90 2.87
CA SER A 152 4.50 9.03 2.59
C SER A 152 3.60 9.60 1.48
N MET A 153 3.33 10.90 1.48
CA MET A 153 2.52 11.53 0.43
C MET A 153 3.19 11.43 -0.95
N LEU A 154 4.50 11.58 -1.04
CA LEU A 154 5.22 11.47 -2.33
C LEU A 154 5.17 10.06 -2.93
N ASP A 155 5.04 9.02 -2.12
CA ASP A 155 4.89 7.60 -2.55
C ASP A 155 3.41 7.16 -2.62
N ASP A 156 2.45 8.08 -2.74
CA ASP A 156 1.02 7.78 -2.63
C ASP A 156 0.27 7.88 -3.96
N ALA A 157 -0.75 7.02 -4.12
CA ALA A 157 -1.64 7.02 -5.28
C ALA A 157 -2.46 8.32 -5.41
N HIS A 158 -2.78 9.01 -4.29
CA HIS A 158 -3.46 10.30 -4.35
C HIS A 158 -2.56 11.36 -4.96
N THR A 159 -1.28 11.42 -4.58
CA THR A 159 -0.31 12.35 -5.14
C THR A 159 -0.09 12.06 -6.63
N TRP A 160 0.08 10.78 -7.00
CA TRP A 160 0.15 10.39 -8.40
C TRP A 160 -1.09 10.87 -9.18
N ARG A 161 -2.31 10.61 -8.68
CA ARG A 161 -3.55 11.05 -9.31
C ARG A 161 -3.62 12.57 -9.41
N GLN A 162 -3.20 13.30 -8.37
CA GLN A 162 -3.19 14.76 -8.37
C GLN A 162 -2.29 15.31 -9.47
N LEU A 163 -1.08 14.77 -9.60
CA LEU A 163 -0.14 15.15 -10.66
C LEU A 163 -0.71 14.84 -12.06
N ARG A 164 -1.28 13.64 -12.25
CA ARG A 164 -1.74 13.16 -13.55
C ARG A 164 -3.08 13.77 -13.99
N ASP A 165 -4.05 13.83 -13.09
CA ASP A 165 -5.43 14.17 -13.44
C ASP A 165 -5.76 15.64 -13.24
N VAL A 166 -5.17 16.30 -12.23
CA VAL A 166 -5.42 17.73 -11.94
C VAL A 166 -4.38 18.60 -12.60
N TRP A 167 -3.09 18.34 -12.33
CA TRP A 167 -1.99 19.13 -12.89
C TRP A 167 -1.63 18.74 -14.33
N ARG A 168 -2.13 17.58 -14.81
CA ARG A 168 -1.87 17.04 -16.16
C ARG A 168 -0.39 16.88 -16.49
N VAL A 169 0.42 16.64 -15.46
CA VAL A 169 1.85 16.39 -15.60
C VAL A 169 2.05 15.09 -16.41
N PRO A 170 2.88 15.06 -17.47
CA PRO A 170 3.22 13.81 -18.16
C PRO A 170 3.75 12.75 -17.21
N GLN A 171 3.56 11.46 -17.56
CA GLN A 171 3.97 10.35 -16.68
C GLN A 171 5.44 10.41 -16.28
N ALA A 172 6.32 10.61 -17.26
CA ALA A 172 7.78 10.68 -17.03
C ALA A 172 8.15 11.81 -16.06
N ASP A 173 7.51 12.97 -16.21
CA ASP A 173 7.76 14.14 -15.39
C ASP A 173 7.20 13.99 -13.97
N ALA A 174 6.04 13.33 -13.81
CA ALA A 174 5.48 12.99 -12.51
C ALA A 174 6.38 12.04 -11.72
N MET A 175 6.92 11.01 -12.37
CA MET A 175 7.90 10.09 -11.79
C MET A 175 9.20 10.83 -11.42
N TRP A 176 9.73 11.62 -12.35
CA TRP A 176 10.92 12.44 -12.11
C TRP A 176 10.73 13.38 -10.92
N GLY A 177 9.61 14.10 -10.87
CA GLY A 177 9.31 15.08 -9.80
C GLY A 177 9.21 14.42 -8.43
N ALA A 178 8.51 13.29 -8.32
CA ALA A 178 8.41 12.54 -7.07
C ALA A 178 9.78 12.00 -6.59
N ARG A 179 10.55 11.42 -7.50
CA ARG A 179 11.91 10.96 -7.22
C ARG A 179 12.85 12.11 -6.82
N TRP A 180 12.80 13.21 -7.55
CA TRP A 180 13.61 14.40 -7.26
C TRP A 180 13.30 14.94 -5.86
N ALA A 181 12.02 15.08 -5.52
CA ALA A 181 11.59 15.55 -4.20
C ALA A 181 12.05 14.62 -3.08
N LEU A 182 11.86 13.31 -3.22
CA LEU A 182 12.33 12.32 -2.24
C LEU A 182 13.85 12.38 -2.06
N LYS A 183 14.63 12.40 -3.14
CA LYS A 183 16.09 12.50 -3.08
C LYS A 183 16.54 13.77 -2.38
N THR A 184 15.94 14.91 -2.71
CA THR A 184 16.27 16.22 -2.09
C THR A 184 16.00 16.19 -0.60
N LEU A 185 14.83 15.67 -0.17
CA LEU A 185 14.51 15.53 1.25
C LEU A 185 15.48 14.62 1.99
N LEU A 186 15.84 13.47 1.41
CA LEU A 186 16.76 12.54 2.05
C LEU A 186 18.18 13.09 2.17
N VAL A 187 18.66 13.86 1.16
CA VAL A 187 19.95 14.53 1.22
C VAL A 187 19.95 15.61 2.32
N GLN A 188 18.90 16.43 2.37
CA GLN A 188 18.76 17.47 3.39
C GLN A 188 18.76 16.88 4.80
N LEU A 189 17.99 15.82 5.06
CA LEU A 189 17.96 15.14 6.34
C LEU A 189 19.33 14.56 6.75
N ALA A 190 20.09 14.03 5.80
CA ALA A 190 21.43 13.53 6.07
C ALA A 190 22.40 14.66 6.48
N GLN A 191 22.33 15.80 5.80
CA GLN A 191 23.15 16.98 6.13
C GLN A 191 22.84 17.52 7.53
N GLU A 192 21.56 17.63 7.88
CA GLU A 192 21.14 18.10 9.22
C GLU A 192 21.62 17.14 10.33
N GLN A 193 21.54 15.84 10.09
CA GLN A 193 22.03 14.81 11.01
C GLN A 193 23.55 14.93 11.24
N ASP A 194 24.32 15.16 10.18
CA ASP A 194 25.78 15.32 10.27
C ASP A 194 26.17 16.59 11.04
N VAL A 195 25.48 17.70 10.83
CA VAL A 195 25.70 18.95 11.56
C VAL A 195 25.36 18.78 13.04
N GLY A 196 24.22 18.15 13.35
CA GLY A 196 23.80 17.87 14.74
C GLY A 196 24.75 16.94 15.49
N SER A 197 25.36 15.98 14.81
CA SER A 197 26.34 15.05 15.39
C SER A 197 27.68 15.74 15.73
N ARG A 198 28.11 16.69 14.92
CA ARG A 198 29.35 17.48 15.13
C ARG A 198 29.22 18.51 16.24
N SER A 199 28.01 19.00 16.49
CA SER A 199 27.72 20.03 17.50
C SER A 199 27.59 19.48 18.93
N ARG A 200 27.51 18.15 19.12
CA ARG A 200 27.50 17.55 20.48
C ARG A 200 28.91 17.50 21.03
N PRO A 201 29.24 18.23 22.18
CA PRO A 201 30.55 18.20 22.76
C PRO A 201 30.92 16.78 23.19
N ARG A 202 32.08 16.28 22.75
CA ARG A 202 32.68 15.02 23.25
C ARG A 202 32.89 15.18 24.75
N ASN A 203 31.98 14.65 25.52
CA ASN A 203 32.14 14.60 26.98
C ASN A 203 33.39 13.75 27.27
N ARG A 204 34.54 14.41 27.41
CA ARG A 204 35.78 13.77 27.88
C ARG A 204 35.51 13.32 29.30
N ARG A 205 35.26 12.04 29.49
CA ARG A 205 35.39 11.39 30.79
C ARG A 205 36.81 11.65 31.23
N ARG A 206 36.95 12.55 32.20
CA ARG A 206 38.17 12.64 33.01
C ARG A 206 38.13 11.44 33.95
N SER A 207 39.15 10.62 33.86
CA SER A 207 39.55 9.58 34.78
C SER A 207 39.94 10.22 36.12
#